data_ec414d6b922f4a253c22d698e8ac57de
#
_entry.id   ec414d6b922f4a253c22d698e8ac57de
#
_cell.length_a   1.000
_cell.length_b   1.000
_cell.length_c   1.000
_cell.angle_alpha   90.00
_cell.angle_beta   90.00
_cell.angle_gamma   90.00
#
_symmetry.space_group_name_H-M   'P 1'
#
loop_
_entity.id
_entity.type
_entity.pdbx_description
1 polymer ?
#
loop_
_entity_poly.entity_id
_entity_poly.type
_entity_poly.pdbx_seq_one_letter_code
_entity_poly.pdbx_strand_id
1 'polypeptide(L)'
;MFYQCCCQFVKENEEAKSPGNKIESFQNKNSLEVEKFIHGLDESSIIAAPSPQLDGSFSGSPKLQIRIIESSAVEVGTLLSISPAGLENSKRNANDFKVFIGSKLKENDEIINDFVIDERAKGLGCRHLVIKYTQVKQKYCISDLGDGSGTFVKIISPLVLRDGYIVSFGNSHMTIHLSQTSKTLTVKFLEGPKSNEIYNFDPDSDLILVGRMMDCKIRFDDSSMSRYQCSVKYEEGRGWMLFDGIGDKKSTNGTWLFVEEDYEMYDGMVFKAGKTLFEVSFHIKYNS
;
A
#
# COMPACT_ATOMS: atom_id res chain seq x y z
N MET A 1 10.23 -18.04 -8.10
CA MET A 1 11.53 -17.78 -8.76
C MET A 1 11.66 -16.26 -8.82
N PHE A 2 12.24 -15.66 -7.78
CA PHE A 2 12.32 -14.21 -7.66
C PHE A 2 13.50 -13.70 -8.48
N TYR A 3 13.25 -12.80 -9.42
CA TYR A 3 14.30 -12.15 -10.19
C TYR A 3 14.97 -11.09 -9.33
N GLN A 4 16.26 -11.24 -9.21
CA GLN A 4 17.18 -10.37 -8.52
C GLN A 4 17.35 -9.07 -9.32
N CYS A 5 16.72 -7.99 -8.91
CA CYS A 5 16.98 -6.66 -9.46
C CYS A 5 17.97 -5.95 -8.52
N CYS A 6 19.26 -5.96 -8.91
CA CYS A 6 20.32 -5.25 -8.21
C CYS A 6 20.22 -3.75 -8.48
N CYS A 7 19.73 -2.98 -7.51
CA CYS A 7 19.97 -1.54 -7.47
C CYS A 7 21.16 -1.27 -6.56
N GLN A 8 22.31 -0.96 -7.15
CA GLN A 8 23.46 -0.39 -6.42
C GLN A 8 23.18 1.05 -6.03
N PHE A 9 23.07 1.32 -4.74
CA PHE A 9 23.09 2.67 -4.18
C PHE A 9 24.48 3.01 -3.63
N VAL A 10 25.01 4.12 -4.12
CA VAL A 10 26.25 4.77 -3.65
C VAL A 10 25.98 5.34 -2.25
N LYS A 11 26.89 5.02 -1.31
CA LYS A 11 26.91 5.58 0.06
C LYS A 11 27.64 6.93 0.03
N GLU A 12 27.00 7.96 0.52
CA GLU A 12 27.69 9.14 1.04
C GLU A 12 27.52 9.16 2.57
N ASN A 13 28.66 9.24 3.26
CA ASN A 13 28.76 9.34 4.71
C ASN A 13 28.74 10.82 5.12
N GLU A 14 27.90 11.19 6.06
CA GLU A 14 28.12 12.37 6.88
C GLU A 14 27.93 12.03 8.37
N GLU A 15 28.95 12.36 9.15
CA GLU A 15 29.03 12.23 10.60
C GLU A 15 28.23 13.35 11.29
N ALA A 16 27.40 13.03 12.26
CA ALA A 16 26.81 14.04 13.14
C ALA A 16 26.91 13.66 14.62
N LYS A 17 27.40 14.61 15.39
CA LYS A 17 27.70 14.64 16.83
C LYS A 17 26.43 14.53 17.69
N SER A 18 26.55 13.85 18.84
CA SER A 18 25.50 13.76 19.86
C SER A 18 25.42 15.01 20.74
N PRO A 19 24.26 15.34 21.29
CA PRO A 19 24.12 15.94 22.61
C PRO A 19 23.10 15.24 23.52
N GLY A 20 23.40 15.34 24.81
CA GLY A 20 22.79 14.60 25.88
C GLY A 20 21.43 15.02 26.40
N ASN A 21 20.87 14.07 27.10
CA ASN A 21 19.86 14.04 28.17
C ASN A 21 18.80 15.16 28.30
N LYS A 22 17.57 14.81 27.90
CA LYS A 22 16.28 15.24 28.46
C LYS A 22 15.24 14.16 28.23
N ILE A 23 15.27 13.09 29.02
CA ILE A 23 14.45 11.88 28.69
C ILE A 23 13.24 11.69 29.62
N GLU A 24 13.12 12.34 30.78
CA GLU A 24 12.15 11.88 31.79
C GLU A 24 10.72 12.45 31.72
N SER A 25 10.40 13.48 30.95
CA SER A 25 9.06 14.08 30.96
C SER A 25 8.11 13.65 29.83
N PHE A 26 8.57 12.87 28.85
CA PHE A 26 7.77 12.47 27.70
C PHE A 26 7.15 11.06 27.80
N GLN A 27 7.60 10.23 28.72
CA GLN A 27 7.16 8.83 28.84
C GLN A 27 5.70 8.68 29.30
N ASN A 28 5.20 9.60 30.12
CA ASN A 28 3.87 9.43 30.76
C ASN A 28 2.64 9.78 29.89
N LYS A 29 2.82 10.52 28.79
CA LYS A 29 1.66 10.86 27.92
C LYS A 29 1.39 9.81 26.83
N ASN A 30 2.42 9.09 26.41
CA ASN A 30 2.28 8.12 25.32
C ASN A 30 1.72 6.77 25.78
N SER A 31 2.01 6.33 27.01
CA SER A 31 1.44 5.12 27.60
C SER A 31 -0.09 5.20 27.75
N LEU A 32 -0.62 6.39 28.07
CA LEU A 32 -2.07 6.60 28.17
C LEU A 32 -2.81 6.50 26.82
N GLU A 33 -2.16 6.82 25.72
CA GLU A 33 -2.75 6.69 24.37
C GLU A 33 -2.78 5.23 23.92
N VAL A 34 -1.75 4.45 24.24
CA VAL A 34 -1.70 3.02 23.98
C VAL A 34 -2.76 2.27 24.82
N GLU A 35 -2.87 2.61 26.11
CA GLU A 35 -3.88 2.02 27.01
C GLU A 35 -5.31 2.36 26.56
N LYS A 36 -5.57 3.60 26.13
CA LYS A 36 -6.89 3.99 25.60
C LYS A 36 -7.24 3.24 24.32
N PHE A 37 -6.27 2.95 23.46
CA PHE A 37 -6.51 2.16 22.26
C PHE A 37 -6.82 0.70 22.59
N ILE A 38 -6.11 0.11 23.55
CA ILE A 38 -6.32 -1.28 23.97
C ILE A 38 -7.72 -1.45 24.60
N HIS A 39 -8.21 -0.44 25.36
CA HIS A 39 -9.52 -0.49 26.03
C HIS A 39 -10.68 0.11 25.20
N GLY A 40 -10.39 0.83 24.11
CA GLY A 40 -11.38 1.55 23.30
C GLY A 40 -11.82 0.84 22.02
N LEU A 41 -11.41 -0.40 21.77
CA LEU A 41 -11.90 -1.20 20.65
C LEU A 41 -13.29 -1.76 21.01
N ASP A 42 -14.31 -0.92 20.95
CA ASP A 42 -15.69 -1.36 20.97
C ASP A 42 -16.02 -2.07 19.65
N GLU A 43 -16.67 -3.22 19.73
CA GLU A 43 -16.98 -4.11 18.59
C GLU A 43 -17.80 -3.41 17.47
N SER A 44 -18.38 -2.24 17.75
CA SER A 44 -19.22 -1.50 16.81
C SER A 44 -18.47 -0.60 15.82
N SER A 45 -17.16 -0.35 16.00
CA SER A 45 -16.40 0.60 15.15
C SER A 45 -15.57 -0.05 14.04
N ILE A 46 -15.68 -1.36 13.87
CA ILE A 46 -14.95 -2.08 12.83
C ILE A 46 -15.86 -2.23 11.61
N ILE A 47 -15.99 -1.15 10.88
CA ILE A 47 -16.55 -1.21 9.54
C ILE A 47 -15.49 -1.90 8.68
N ALA A 48 -15.78 -3.14 8.25
CA ALA A 48 -15.13 -3.68 7.05
C ALA A 48 -15.18 -2.56 5.99
N ALA A 49 -14.08 -2.38 5.21
CA ALA A 49 -14.07 -1.41 4.13
C ALA A 49 -15.46 -1.48 3.46
N PRO A 50 -16.21 -0.38 3.37
CA PRO A 50 -17.55 -0.45 2.88
C PRO A 50 -17.50 -0.99 1.47
N SER A 51 -17.88 -2.26 1.31
CA SER A 51 -18.35 -2.71 0.01
C SER A 51 -19.58 -1.86 -0.19
N PRO A 52 -19.64 -0.97 -1.19
CA PRO A 52 -20.88 -0.28 -1.49
C PRO A 52 -21.87 -1.40 -1.82
N GLN A 53 -22.84 -1.64 -0.92
CA GLN A 53 -24.02 -2.44 -1.24
C GLN A 53 -24.78 -1.62 -2.28
N LEU A 54 -24.52 -1.93 -3.53
CA LEU A 54 -25.27 -1.41 -4.67
C LEU A 54 -26.59 -2.20 -4.75
N ASP A 55 -27.53 -1.89 -3.88
CA ASP A 55 -28.92 -2.27 -4.03
C ASP A 55 -29.55 -1.37 -5.10
N GLY A 56 -29.49 -1.83 -6.32
CA GLY A 56 -30.13 -1.17 -7.45
C GLY A 56 -29.69 -1.78 -8.77
N SER A 57 -30.62 -2.14 -9.64
CA SER A 57 -30.37 -2.60 -11.00
C SER A 57 -29.73 -1.45 -11.81
N PHE A 58 -28.40 -1.36 -11.85
CA PHE A 58 -27.69 -0.34 -12.60
C PHE A 58 -27.59 -0.75 -14.08
N SER A 59 -28.14 0.06 -14.97
CA SER A 59 -28.05 -0.10 -16.43
C SER A 59 -26.83 0.61 -17.03
N GLY A 60 -25.65 0.54 -16.39
CA GLY A 60 -24.43 1.13 -16.92
C GLY A 60 -23.19 0.60 -16.22
N SER A 61 -22.17 0.20 -16.98
CA SER A 61 -20.89 -0.19 -16.40
C SER A 61 -20.23 1.02 -15.70
N PRO A 62 -19.71 0.87 -14.46
CA PRO A 62 -19.11 1.96 -13.73
C PRO A 62 -17.88 2.49 -14.49
N LYS A 63 -17.77 3.82 -14.57
CA LYS A 63 -16.60 4.47 -15.16
C LYS A 63 -15.59 4.73 -14.04
N LEU A 64 -14.37 4.22 -14.22
CA LEU A 64 -13.25 4.41 -13.32
C LEU A 64 -12.51 5.69 -13.73
N GLN A 65 -12.24 6.57 -12.77
CA GLN A 65 -11.33 7.69 -12.92
C GLN A 65 -10.14 7.53 -12.00
N ILE A 66 -8.96 7.83 -12.53
CA ILE A 66 -7.71 7.83 -11.77
C ILE A 66 -7.06 9.20 -11.92
N ARG A 67 -6.86 9.88 -10.79
CA ARG A 67 -6.20 11.18 -10.72
C ARG A 67 -4.77 11.02 -10.23
N ILE A 68 -3.82 11.66 -10.88
CA ILE A 68 -2.44 11.78 -10.39
C ILE A 68 -2.42 12.85 -9.31
N ILE A 69 -2.11 12.46 -8.06
CA ILE A 69 -2.08 13.37 -6.91
C ILE A 69 -0.66 13.78 -6.50
N GLU A 70 0.36 13.02 -6.92
CA GLU A 70 1.78 13.36 -6.74
C GLU A 70 2.60 12.70 -7.85
N SER A 71 3.49 13.46 -8.49
CA SER A 71 4.46 12.96 -9.47
C SER A 71 5.53 14.01 -9.77
N SER A 72 6.74 13.55 -10.08
CA SER A 72 7.82 14.38 -10.64
C SER A 72 7.92 14.30 -12.17
N ALA A 73 7.15 13.42 -12.79
CA ALA A 73 7.27 13.08 -14.21
C ALA A 73 6.00 13.38 -15.03
N VAL A 74 4.86 13.55 -14.36
CA VAL A 74 3.57 13.85 -14.98
C VAL A 74 2.91 14.99 -14.20
N GLU A 75 2.14 15.82 -14.89
CA GLU A 75 1.39 16.92 -14.28
C GLU A 75 0.41 16.40 -13.23
N VAL A 76 0.48 16.96 -12.01
CA VAL A 76 -0.45 16.67 -10.92
C VAL A 76 -1.84 17.18 -11.31
N GLY A 77 -2.86 16.37 -11.04
CA GLY A 77 -4.23 16.63 -11.49
C GLY A 77 -4.60 15.97 -12.80
N THR A 78 -3.64 15.37 -13.54
CA THR A 78 -3.95 14.57 -14.74
C THR A 78 -4.98 13.49 -14.41
N LEU A 79 -6.03 13.41 -15.22
CA LEU A 79 -7.15 12.45 -15.08
C LEU A 79 -7.11 11.39 -16.18
N LEU A 80 -7.12 10.14 -15.77
CA LEU A 80 -7.30 8.97 -16.62
C LEU A 80 -8.75 8.49 -16.51
N SER A 81 -9.48 8.51 -17.62
CA SER A 81 -10.85 8.00 -17.69
C SER A 81 -10.84 6.60 -18.29
N ILE A 82 -11.24 5.61 -17.50
CA ILE A 82 -11.20 4.19 -17.87
C ILE A 82 -12.62 3.63 -17.88
N SER A 83 -12.98 3.06 -19.01
CA SER A 83 -14.22 2.26 -19.19
C SER A 83 -13.88 0.77 -19.18
N PRO A 84 -14.87 -0.14 -19.15
CA PRO A 84 -14.62 -1.57 -19.34
C PRO A 84 -13.82 -1.89 -20.60
N ALA A 85 -13.98 -1.12 -21.66
CA ALA A 85 -13.26 -1.31 -22.92
C ALA A 85 -11.79 -0.88 -22.86
N GLY A 86 -11.38 -0.07 -21.86
CA GLY A 86 -10.03 0.43 -21.71
C GLY A 86 -9.93 1.92 -21.41
N LEU A 87 -8.73 2.49 -21.52
CA LEU A 87 -8.46 3.91 -21.32
C LEU A 87 -9.00 4.74 -22.50
N GLU A 88 -9.72 5.82 -22.19
CA GLU A 88 -10.17 6.76 -23.21
C GLU A 88 -8.97 7.43 -23.91
N ASN A 89 -9.04 7.51 -25.24
CA ASN A 89 -7.98 8.06 -26.10
C ASN A 89 -6.64 7.31 -26.05
N SER A 90 -6.65 6.05 -25.63
CA SER A 90 -5.45 5.20 -25.70
C SER A 90 -5.00 5.00 -27.15
N LYS A 91 -3.66 5.02 -27.34
CA LYS A 91 -3.04 4.69 -28.64
C LYS A 91 -2.88 3.18 -28.84
N ARG A 92 -2.98 2.36 -27.78
CA ARG A 92 -2.82 0.91 -27.86
C ARG A 92 -3.99 0.24 -28.61
N ASN A 93 -5.15 0.88 -28.61
CA ASN A 93 -6.35 0.46 -29.35
C ASN A 93 -6.70 -1.04 -29.22
N ALA A 94 -6.42 -1.64 -28.06
CA ALA A 94 -6.72 -3.01 -27.76
C ALA A 94 -8.02 -3.08 -26.94
N ASN A 95 -9.01 -3.83 -27.43
CA ASN A 95 -10.28 -4.04 -26.74
C ASN A 95 -10.19 -5.34 -25.90
N ASP A 96 -9.27 -5.36 -24.94
CA ASP A 96 -8.93 -6.54 -24.12
C ASP A 96 -9.27 -6.38 -22.63
N PHE A 97 -10.07 -5.37 -22.28
CA PHE A 97 -10.49 -5.06 -20.89
C PHE A 97 -9.32 -4.74 -19.96
N LYS A 98 -8.21 -4.25 -20.52
CA LYS A 98 -6.98 -3.96 -19.77
C LYS A 98 -6.48 -2.56 -20.10
N VAL A 99 -5.87 -1.94 -19.09
CA VAL A 99 -5.12 -0.69 -19.20
C VAL A 99 -3.74 -0.91 -18.62
N PHE A 100 -2.71 -0.75 -19.43
CA PHE A 100 -1.32 -0.88 -19.02
C PHE A 100 -0.69 0.49 -18.79
N ILE A 101 0.04 0.60 -17.70
CA ILE A 101 0.78 1.80 -17.30
C ILE A 101 2.25 1.43 -17.11
N GLY A 102 3.14 2.22 -17.69
CA GLY A 102 4.59 2.03 -17.57
C GLY A 102 5.37 3.20 -18.13
N SER A 103 6.69 3.05 -18.22
CA SER A 103 7.58 4.14 -18.67
C SER A 103 7.82 4.15 -20.18
N LYS A 104 7.50 3.08 -20.91
CA LYS A 104 7.82 2.92 -22.33
C LYS A 104 6.56 2.86 -23.19
N LEU A 105 6.49 3.68 -24.25
CA LEU A 105 5.33 3.67 -25.13
C LEU A 105 5.31 2.43 -26.03
N LYS A 106 6.46 2.09 -26.61
CA LYS A 106 6.57 1.03 -27.63
C LYS A 106 7.70 0.07 -27.32
N GLU A 107 7.51 -1.17 -27.72
CA GLU A 107 8.52 -2.20 -27.75
C GLU A 107 8.34 -3.02 -29.04
N ASN A 108 9.44 -3.23 -29.80
CA ASN A 108 9.42 -3.93 -31.10
C ASN A 108 8.32 -3.38 -32.05
N ASP A 109 8.18 -2.03 -32.12
CA ASP A 109 7.18 -1.29 -32.87
C ASP A 109 5.71 -1.44 -32.41
N GLU A 110 5.45 -2.26 -31.41
CA GLU A 110 4.13 -2.39 -30.79
C GLU A 110 3.94 -1.43 -29.62
N ILE A 111 2.76 -0.82 -29.52
CA ILE A 111 2.39 0.00 -28.37
C ILE A 111 2.05 -0.91 -27.20
N ILE A 112 2.87 -0.84 -26.13
CA ILE A 112 2.76 -1.73 -24.97
C ILE A 112 1.99 -1.12 -23.78
N ASN A 113 1.95 0.21 -23.66
CA ASN A 113 1.22 0.89 -22.59
C ASN A 113 0.15 1.82 -23.14
N ASP A 114 -0.98 1.90 -22.42
CA ASP A 114 -2.07 2.84 -22.66
C ASP A 114 -1.74 4.23 -22.12
N PHE A 115 -1.07 4.27 -20.96
CA PHE A 115 -0.59 5.49 -20.34
C PHE A 115 0.91 5.38 -20.03
N VAL A 116 1.66 6.40 -20.44
CA VAL A 116 3.12 6.43 -20.26
C VAL A 116 3.50 7.51 -19.26
N ILE A 117 4.28 7.12 -18.29
CA ILE A 117 4.93 8.02 -17.33
C ILE A 117 6.41 8.04 -17.68
N ASP A 118 6.94 9.23 -17.92
CA ASP A 118 8.32 9.44 -18.38
C ASP A 118 9.34 8.63 -17.56
N GLU A 119 10.38 8.12 -18.21
CA GLU A 119 11.49 7.35 -17.61
C GLU A 119 12.21 8.07 -16.45
N ARG A 120 12.03 9.39 -16.33
CA ARG A 120 12.47 10.18 -15.17
C ARG A 120 11.77 9.79 -13.88
N ALA A 121 10.63 9.09 -13.93
CA ALA A 121 9.98 8.51 -12.77
C ALA A 121 10.78 7.30 -12.27
N LYS A 122 11.75 7.54 -11.39
CA LYS A 122 12.57 6.48 -10.79
C LYS A 122 11.70 5.37 -10.21
N GLY A 123 12.06 4.13 -10.52
CA GLY A 123 11.38 2.93 -10.01
C GLY A 123 10.17 2.48 -10.83
N LEU A 124 9.83 3.16 -11.93
CA LEU A 124 8.79 2.70 -12.85
C LEU A 124 9.39 1.81 -13.94
N GLY A 125 8.86 0.61 -14.10
CA GLY A 125 9.28 -0.32 -15.15
C GLY A 125 8.72 0.02 -16.53
N CYS A 126 9.25 -0.65 -17.58
CA CYS A 126 8.81 -0.45 -18.95
C CYS A 126 7.31 -0.68 -19.11
N ARG A 127 6.81 -1.77 -18.51
CA ARG A 127 5.39 -2.15 -18.41
C ARG A 127 5.11 -2.53 -16.97
N HIS A 128 4.73 -1.55 -16.14
CA HIS A 128 4.82 -1.64 -14.70
C HIS A 128 3.61 -2.29 -14.04
N LEU A 129 2.40 -1.83 -14.39
CA LEU A 129 1.16 -2.33 -13.81
C LEU A 129 0.06 -2.50 -14.87
N VAL A 130 -0.95 -3.27 -14.50
CA VAL A 130 -2.16 -3.44 -15.32
C VAL A 130 -3.41 -3.21 -14.47
N ILE A 131 -4.38 -2.51 -15.04
CA ILE A 131 -5.74 -2.40 -14.53
C ILE A 131 -6.63 -3.24 -15.43
N LYS A 132 -7.39 -4.17 -14.84
CA LYS A 132 -8.25 -5.12 -15.56
C LYS A 132 -9.70 -4.90 -15.16
N TYR A 133 -10.60 -4.93 -16.13
CA TYR A 133 -12.03 -5.02 -15.86
C TYR A 133 -12.49 -6.48 -15.95
N THR A 134 -13.03 -7.00 -14.86
CA THR A 134 -13.55 -8.36 -14.79
C THR A 134 -15.05 -8.34 -15.05
N GLN A 135 -15.48 -8.80 -16.24
CA GLN A 135 -16.88 -8.79 -16.67
C GLN A 135 -17.79 -9.59 -15.74
N VAL A 136 -17.35 -10.75 -15.27
CA VAL A 136 -18.14 -11.62 -14.37
C VAL A 136 -18.45 -10.94 -13.05
N LYS A 137 -17.48 -10.24 -12.46
CA LYS A 137 -17.64 -9.53 -11.19
C LYS A 137 -18.07 -8.06 -11.37
N GLN A 138 -18.02 -7.54 -12.60
CA GLN A 138 -18.22 -6.12 -12.93
C GLN A 138 -17.34 -5.17 -12.10
N LYS A 139 -16.08 -5.55 -11.88
CA LYS A 139 -15.13 -4.85 -11.03
C LYS A 139 -13.81 -4.60 -11.74
N TYR A 140 -13.14 -3.52 -11.33
CA TYR A 140 -11.77 -3.25 -11.73
C TYR A 140 -10.81 -3.82 -10.71
N CYS A 141 -9.72 -4.41 -11.19
CA CYS A 141 -8.61 -4.90 -10.37
C CYS A 141 -7.31 -4.32 -10.88
N ILE A 142 -6.38 -4.06 -9.98
CA ILE A 142 -5.01 -3.64 -10.29
C ILE A 142 -4.04 -4.76 -9.93
N SER A 143 -3.00 -4.96 -10.76
CA SER A 143 -1.91 -5.92 -10.50
C SER A 143 -0.59 -5.31 -10.89
N ASP A 144 0.46 -5.62 -10.13
CA ASP A 144 1.85 -5.38 -10.51
C ASP A 144 2.28 -6.35 -11.60
N LEU A 145 3.17 -5.95 -12.50
CA LEU A 145 3.70 -6.79 -13.57
C LEU A 145 5.13 -7.28 -13.31
N GLY A 146 5.68 -6.97 -12.13
CA GLY A 146 7.01 -7.41 -11.72
C GLY A 146 8.16 -6.64 -12.37
N ASP A 147 7.88 -5.51 -13.03
CA ASP A 147 8.88 -4.64 -13.65
C ASP A 147 8.96 -3.31 -12.89
N GLY A 148 10.12 -2.99 -12.31
CA GLY A 148 10.34 -1.79 -11.50
C GLY A 148 10.30 -2.02 -9.99
N SER A 149 9.95 -0.97 -9.23
CA SER A 149 9.98 -0.99 -7.74
C SER A 149 8.66 -1.44 -7.10
N GLY A 150 7.73 -1.98 -7.89
CA GLY A 150 6.45 -2.49 -7.43
C GLY A 150 5.33 -1.48 -7.34
N THR A 151 4.11 -2.00 -7.35
CA THR A 151 2.85 -1.27 -7.18
C THR A 151 2.32 -1.51 -5.78
N PHE A 152 1.95 -0.44 -5.06
CA PHE A 152 1.51 -0.53 -3.67
C PHE A 152 0.22 0.24 -3.45
N VAL A 153 -0.68 -0.34 -2.66
CA VAL A 153 -1.94 0.29 -2.21
C VAL A 153 -1.78 0.81 -0.79
N LYS A 154 -2.22 2.03 -0.55
CA LYS A 154 -2.21 2.65 0.79
C LYS A 154 -3.23 1.97 1.70
N ILE A 155 -2.80 1.57 2.88
CA ILE A 155 -3.68 1.00 3.90
C ILE A 155 -4.40 2.14 4.60
N ILE A 156 -5.70 2.30 4.34
CA ILE A 156 -6.55 3.36 4.92
C ILE A 156 -7.50 2.84 6.00
N SER A 157 -7.80 1.54 5.96
CA SER A 157 -8.63 0.82 6.92
C SER A 157 -7.87 -0.39 7.48
N PRO A 158 -8.32 -1.00 8.59
CA PRO A 158 -7.70 -2.22 9.12
C PRO A 158 -7.59 -3.32 8.07
N LEU A 159 -6.39 -3.86 7.87
CA LEU A 159 -6.09 -4.90 6.90
C LEU A 159 -5.97 -6.26 7.59
N VAL A 160 -6.77 -7.24 7.19
CA VAL A 160 -6.56 -8.65 7.57
C VAL A 160 -5.30 -9.15 6.87
N LEU A 161 -4.29 -9.52 7.63
CA LEU A 161 -3.04 -10.04 7.08
C LEU A 161 -3.25 -11.45 6.50
N ARG A 162 -2.57 -11.70 5.38
CA ARG A 162 -2.50 -13.02 4.74
C ARG A 162 -1.06 -13.45 4.60
N ASP A 163 -0.86 -14.76 4.56
CA ASP A 163 0.46 -15.32 4.28
C ASP A 163 0.98 -14.82 2.93
N GLY A 164 2.27 -14.48 2.88
CA GLY A 164 2.91 -13.93 1.68
C GLY A 164 2.76 -12.42 1.49
N TYR A 165 1.91 -11.70 2.23
CA TYR A 165 1.79 -10.25 2.07
C TYR A 165 3.12 -9.55 2.28
N ILE A 166 3.39 -8.54 1.42
CA ILE A 166 4.51 -7.63 1.57
C ILE A 166 3.98 -6.25 1.95
N VAL A 167 4.40 -5.78 3.12
CA VAL A 167 4.02 -4.46 3.65
C VAL A 167 5.22 -3.52 3.59
N SER A 168 5.00 -2.30 3.11
CA SER A 168 6.03 -1.28 2.88
C SER A 168 5.74 0.00 3.64
N PHE A 169 6.78 0.60 4.21
CA PHE A 169 6.78 1.94 4.78
C PHE A 169 8.19 2.51 4.81
N GLY A 170 8.34 3.80 4.52
CA GLY A 170 9.65 4.40 4.32
C GLY A 170 10.46 3.63 3.28
N ASN A 171 11.67 3.21 3.64
CA ASN A 171 12.56 2.38 2.82
C ASN A 171 12.53 0.90 3.25
N SER A 172 11.56 0.51 4.05
CA SER A 172 11.47 -0.85 4.60
C SER A 172 10.37 -1.64 3.91
N HIS A 173 10.70 -2.89 3.58
CA HIS A 173 9.77 -3.89 3.09
C HIS A 173 9.81 -5.10 4.00
N MET A 174 8.66 -5.55 4.50
CA MET A 174 8.55 -6.72 5.34
C MET A 174 7.56 -7.73 4.75
N THR A 175 7.89 -9.01 4.80
CA THR A 175 6.97 -10.10 4.46
C THR A 175 6.26 -10.59 5.70
N ILE A 176 5.04 -11.04 5.48
CA ILE A 176 4.16 -11.63 6.47
C ILE A 176 4.09 -13.14 6.22
N HIS A 177 4.39 -13.95 7.23
CA HIS A 177 4.17 -15.38 7.20
C HIS A 177 3.27 -15.79 8.37
N LEU A 178 2.19 -16.50 8.04
CA LEU A 178 1.18 -16.96 9.00
C LEU A 178 1.20 -18.47 9.11
N SER A 179 1.49 -18.98 10.31
CA SER A 179 1.32 -20.40 10.58
C SER A 179 -0.16 -20.75 10.74
N GLN A 180 -0.65 -21.69 9.91
CA GLN A 180 -2.05 -22.13 9.99
C GLN A 180 -2.32 -22.97 11.25
N THR A 181 -1.32 -23.70 11.76
CA THR A 181 -1.48 -24.58 12.92
C THR A 181 -1.36 -23.84 14.24
N SER A 182 -0.31 -23.02 14.41
CA SER A 182 -0.05 -22.26 15.65
C SER A 182 -0.65 -20.87 15.67
N LYS A 183 -1.22 -20.41 14.54
CA LYS A 183 -1.70 -19.03 14.35
C LYS A 183 -0.61 -17.96 14.58
N THR A 184 0.66 -18.33 14.65
CA THR A 184 1.78 -17.41 14.86
C THR A 184 2.01 -16.53 13.65
N LEU A 185 2.39 -15.27 13.91
CA LEU A 185 2.82 -14.30 12.91
C LEU A 185 4.35 -14.24 12.88
N THR A 186 4.94 -14.43 11.72
CA THR A 186 6.36 -14.15 11.47
C THR A 186 6.46 -12.95 10.53
N VAL A 187 7.19 -11.93 10.97
CA VAL A 187 7.54 -10.74 10.17
C VAL A 187 9.01 -10.84 9.81
N LYS A 188 9.35 -10.85 8.52
CA LYS A 188 10.73 -10.83 8.03
C LYS A 188 10.96 -9.58 7.19
N PHE A 189 11.97 -8.80 7.53
CA PHE A 189 12.36 -7.65 6.72
C PHE A 189 13.20 -8.07 5.52
N LEU A 190 12.76 -7.64 4.33
CA LEU A 190 13.47 -7.88 3.06
C LEU A 190 14.47 -6.77 2.78
N GLU A 191 14.06 -5.53 3.04
CA GLU A 191 14.84 -4.33 2.72
C GLU A 191 14.74 -3.29 3.86
N GLY A 192 15.66 -2.33 3.83
CA GLY A 192 15.71 -1.24 4.78
C GLY A 192 16.70 -1.48 5.93
N PRO A 193 16.65 -0.63 6.97
CA PRO A 193 17.61 -0.68 8.10
C PRO A 193 17.58 -2.00 8.88
N LYS A 194 16.47 -2.73 8.80
CA LYS A 194 16.25 -4.03 9.48
C LYS A 194 16.30 -5.23 8.54
N SER A 195 16.90 -5.07 7.35
CA SER A 195 17.01 -6.16 6.37
C SER A 195 17.53 -7.46 6.99
N ASN A 196 16.85 -8.56 6.73
CA ASN A 196 17.07 -9.92 7.25
C ASN A 196 16.70 -10.12 8.74
N GLU A 197 16.24 -9.10 9.48
CA GLU A 197 15.68 -9.33 10.82
C GLU A 197 14.35 -10.08 10.74
N ILE A 198 14.13 -10.97 11.70
CA ILE A 198 12.92 -11.82 11.80
C ILE A 198 12.32 -11.64 13.20
N TYR A 199 11.02 -11.43 13.25
CA TYR A 199 10.25 -11.30 14.47
C TYR A 199 9.10 -12.31 14.46
N ASN A 200 8.90 -12.99 15.59
CA ASN A 200 7.80 -13.96 15.76
C ASN A 200 6.89 -13.49 16.89
N PHE A 201 5.59 -13.62 16.67
CA PHE A 201 4.55 -13.21 17.61
C PHE A 201 3.47 -14.29 17.72
N ASP A 202 3.04 -14.56 18.93
CA ASP A 202 1.95 -15.47 19.21
C ASP A 202 0.60 -14.72 19.28
N PRO A 203 -0.53 -15.39 19.09
CA PRO A 203 -1.86 -14.76 19.09
C PRO A 203 -2.22 -14.02 20.38
N ASP A 204 -1.64 -14.44 21.51
CA ASP A 204 -1.80 -13.81 22.83
C ASP A 204 -0.86 -12.63 23.07
N SER A 205 -0.01 -12.29 22.07
CA SER A 205 0.84 -11.12 22.16
C SER A 205 0.02 -9.85 22.30
N ASP A 206 0.51 -8.94 23.18
CA ASP A 206 0.00 -7.58 23.24
C ASP A 206 0.07 -6.89 21.85
N LEU A 207 -0.57 -5.72 21.74
CA LEU A 207 -0.50 -4.89 20.56
C LEU A 207 0.97 -4.68 20.11
N ILE A 208 1.29 -5.15 18.92
CA ILE A 208 2.62 -5.08 18.33
C ILE A 208 2.76 -3.71 17.69
N LEU A 209 3.59 -2.86 18.27
CA LEU A 209 3.88 -1.53 17.75
C LEU A 209 5.15 -1.55 16.90
N VAL A 210 5.08 -0.91 15.73
CA VAL A 210 6.20 -0.70 14.81
C VAL A 210 6.44 0.80 14.66
N GLY A 211 7.67 1.29 14.88
CA GLY A 211 7.97 2.71 14.78
C GLY A 211 9.23 3.11 15.52
N ARG A 212 9.41 4.42 15.75
CA ARG A 212 10.64 4.94 16.39
C ARG A 212 10.57 5.09 17.90
N MET A 213 9.40 4.90 18.53
CA MET A 213 9.25 5.03 19.99
C MET A 213 9.87 3.86 20.74
N MET A 214 10.23 4.10 22.00
CA MET A 214 10.92 3.12 22.87
C MET A 214 10.05 1.91 23.22
N ASP A 215 8.73 2.06 23.21
CA ASP A 215 7.74 1.03 23.49
C ASP A 215 7.38 0.18 22.26
N CYS A 216 7.93 0.51 21.07
CA CYS A 216 7.72 -0.30 19.87
C CYS A 216 8.47 -1.65 20.00
N LYS A 217 7.74 -2.75 19.75
CA LYS A 217 8.32 -4.11 19.67
C LYS A 217 9.30 -4.22 18.48
N ILE A 218 8.96 -3.56 17.37
CA ILE A 218 9.86 -3.42 16.21
C ILE A 218 10.24 -1.94 16.12
N ARG A 219 11.35 -1.61 16.77
CA ARG A 219 11.82 -0.23 16.89
C ARG A 219 12.81 0.13 15.79
N PHE A 220 12.65 1.33 15.24
CA PHE A 220 13.56 1.95 14.28
C PHE A 220 14.25 3.17 14.89
N ASP A 221 15.56 3.23 14.78
CA ASP A 221 16.37 4.41 15.17
C ASP A 221 16.49 5.38 13.97
N ASP A 222 15.33 5.82 13.45
CA ASP A 222 15.23 6.72 12.31
C ASP A 222 14.24 7.86 12.65
N SER A 223 14.75 9.09 12.67
CA SER A 223 13.94 10.28 12.98
C SER A 223 12.87 10.59 11.92
N SER A 224 13.04 10.12 10.68
CA SER A 224 12.07 10.27 9.60
C SER A 224 10.89 9.29 9.71
N MET A 225 11.09 8.19 10.47
CA MET A 225 10.03 7.22 10.78
C MET A 225 8.97 7.84 11.69
N SER A 226 7.72 7.50 11.47
CA SER A 226 6.63 7.88 12.38
C SER A 226 6.86 7.32 13.78
N ARG A 227 6.38 8.02 14.82
CA ARG A 227 6.43 7.54 16.22
C ARG A 227 5.87 6.13 16.32
N TYR A 228 4.67 5.94 15.80
CA TYR A 228 4.03 4.67 15.56
C TYR A 228 3.70 4.61 14.07
N GLN A 229 4.42 3.78 13.34
CA GLN A 229 4.28 3.65 11.90
C GLN A 229 3.08 2.76 11.54
N CYS A 230 3.01 1.63 12.17
CA CYS A 230 1.86 0.74 12.10
C CYS A 230 1.74 -0.06 13.40
N SER A 231 0.59 -0.67 13.59
CA SER A 231 0.35 -1.58 14.68
C SER A 231 -0.29 -2.87 14.19
N VAL A 232 0.01 -3.98 14.85
CA VAL A 232 -0.51 -5.31 14.49
C VAL A 232 -1.09 -5.97 15.72
N LYS A 233 -2.28 -6.60 15.58
CA LYS A 233 -2.97 -7.30 16.65
C LYS A 233 -3.64 -8.56 16.12
N TYR A 234 -3.66 -9.62 16.91
CA TYR A 234 -4.50 -10.77 16.63
C TYR A 234 -5.92 -10.53 17.16
N GLU A 235 -6.92 -10.80 16.35
CA GLU A 235 -8.33 -10.76 16.73
C GLU A 235 -8.94 -12.14 16.49
N GLU A 236 -9.52 -12.73 17.55
CA GLU A 236 -10.17 -14.04 17.43
C GLU A 236 -11.31 -13.97 16.39
N GLY A 237 -11.39 -14.98 15.53
CA GLY A 237 -12.36 -15.03 14.43
C GLY A 237 -11.98 -14.22 13.18
N ARG A 238 -11.03 -13.27 13.27
CA ARG A 238 -10.56 -12.45 12.12
C ARG A 238 -9.12 -12.70 11.74
N GLY A 239 -8.29 -13.13 12.70
CA GLY A 239 -6.86 -13.34 12.53
C GLY A 239 -6.02 -12.09 12.79
N TRP A 240 -4.84 -12.03 12.21
CA TRP A 240 -3.93 -10.91 12.36
C TRP A 240 -4.39 -9.69 11.58
N MET A 241 -4.52 -8.56 12.26
CA MET A 241 -4.95 -7.29 11.72
C MET A 241 -3.81 -6.28 11.74
N LEU A 242 -3.60 -5.55 10.65
CA LEU A 242 -2.64 -4.46 10.55
C LEU A 242 -3.37 -3.14 10.40
N PHE A 243 -2.90 -2.14 11.13
CA PHE A 243 -3.42 -0.78 11.17
C PHE A 243 -2.30 0.21 10.79
N ASP A 244 -2.59 1.20 9.97
CA ASP A 244 -1.66 2.32 9.75
C ASP A 244 -1.68 3.24 10.96
N GLY A 245 -0.52 3.42 11.61
CA GLY A 245 -0.40 4.19 12.86
C GLY A 245 -0.93 3.45 14.09
N ILE A 246 -1.53 4.19 15.03
CA ILE A 246 -2.16 3.71 16.26
C ILE A 246 -3.43 4.50 16.56
N GLY A 247 -4.54 3.80 16.81
CA GLY A 247 -5.86 4.43 17.01
C GLY A 247 -6.23 5.32 15.84
N ASP A 248 -6.66 6.54 16.12
CA ASP A 248 -7.02 7.53 15.10
C ASP A 248 -5.81 8.25 14.49
N LYS A 249 -4.61 8.04 15.05
CA LYS A 249 -3.40 8.69 14.58
C LYS A 249 -2.72 7.87 13.49
N LYS A 250 -2.89 8.31 12.25
CA LYS A 250 -2.23 7.72 11.09
C LYS A 250 -0.73 8.03 11.05
N SER A 251 0.03 7.18 10.37
CA SER A 251 1.43 7.46 10.09
C SER A 251 1.60 8.65 9.13
N THR A 252 2.76 9.30 9.14
CA THR A 252 3.01 10.48 8.29
C THR A 252 3.00 10.14 6.81
N ASN A 253 3.71 9.06 6.43
CA ASN A 253 3.93 8.69 5.03
C ASN A 253 3.06 7.51 4.57
N GLY A 254 2.22 6.99 5.47
CA GLY A 254 1.35 5.83 5.21
C GLY A 254 2.09 4.50 5.31
N THR A 255 1.28 3.46 5.44
CA THR A 255 1.68 2.06 5.36
C THR A 255 1.04 1.48 4.10
N TRP A 256 1.76 0.66 3.35
CA TRP A 256 1.42 0.28 2.00
C TRP A 256 1.46 -1.23 1.83
N LEU A 257 0.50 -1.79 1.10
CA LEU A 257 0.45 -3.20 0.72
C LEU A 257 0.93 -3.35 -0.72
N PHE A 258 1.87 -4.25 -0.97
CA PHE A 258 2.28 -4.64 -2.32
C PHE A 258 1.15 -5.40 -3.03
N VAL A 259 0.93 -5.08 -4.29
CA VAL A 259 -0.12 -5.67 -5.13
C VAL A 259 0.50 -6.76 -6.00
N GLU A 260 0.60 -7.97 -5.48
CA GLU A 260 1.15 -9.12 -6.23
C GLU A 260 0.10 -9.73 -7.17
N GLU A 261 -1.13 -9.89 -6.67
CA GLU A 261 -2.26 -10.47 -7.42
C GLU A 261 -3.30 -9.40 -7.76
N ASP A 262 -4.36 -9.80 -8.44
CA ASP A 262 -5.49 -8.93 -8.78
C ASP A 262 -6.13 -8.34 -7.50
N TYR A 263 -5.83 -7.08 -7.22
CA TYR A 263 -6.37 -6.34 -6.08
C TYR A 263 -7.59 -5.52 -6.53
N GLU A 264 -8.74 -5.74 -5.91
CA GLU A 264 -9.98 -5.05 -6.25
C GLU A 264 -9.88 -3.55 -5.95
N MET A 265 -10.18 -2.71 -6.94
CA MET A 265 -10.15 -1.25 -6.79
C MET A 265 -11.46 -0.75 -6.19
N TYR A 266 -11.35 0.26 -5.31
CA TYR A 266 -12.49 0.87 -4.63
C TYR A 266 -12.39 2.41 -4.66
N ASP A 267 -13.51 3.08 -4.43
CA ASP A 267 -13.59 4.54 -4.39
C ASP A 267 -12.74 5.13 -3.26
N GLY A 268 -11.96 6.16 -3.56
CA GLY A 268 -11.00 6.75 -2.62
C GLY A 268 -9.70 5.94 -2.40
N MET A 269 -9.50 4.84 -3.14
CA MET A 269 -8.24 4.09 -3.08
C MET A 269 -7.07 4.97 -3.53
N VAL A 270 -5.97 4.94 -2.77
CA VAL A 270 -4.70 5.55 -3.17
C VAL A 270 -3.69 4.46 -3.43
N PHE A 271 -3.03 4.50 -4.59
CA PHE A 271 -1.93 3.58 -4.90
C PHE A 271 -0.73 4.32 -5.45
N LYS A 272 0.44 3.70 -5.39
CA LYS A 272 1.68 4.24 -5.94
C LYS A 272 2.36 3.25 -6.88
N ALA A 273 3.00 3.78 -7.92
CA ALA A 273 3.91 3.07 -8.80
C ALA A 273 5.16 3.93 -8.98
N GLY A 274 6.33 3.41 -8.59
CA GLY A 274 7.52 4.20 -8.44
C GLY A 274 7.30 5.37 -7.47
N LYS A 275 7.50 6.61 -7.96
CA LYS A 275 7.28 7.87 -7.20
C LYS A 275 6.00 8.59 -7.56
N THR A 276 5.12 7.98 -8.34
CA THR A 276 3.84 8.58 -8.73
C THR A 276 2.73 8.00 -7.86
N LEU A 277 1.91 8.90 -7.28
CA LEU A 277 0.72 8.56 -6.50
C LEU A 277 -0.54 8.83 -7.31
N PHE A 278 -1.46 7.92 -7.19
CA PHE A 278 -2.75 7.92 -7.88
C PHE A 278 -3.89 7.81 -6.89
N GLU A 279 -4.99 8.48 -7.17
CA GLU A 279 -6.24 8.39 -6.44
C GLU A 279 -7.34 7.89 -7.37
N VAL A 280 -8.12 6.94 -6.90
CA VAL A 280 -9.20 6.27 -7.61
C VAL A 280 -10.54 6.88 -7.24
N SER A 281 -11.40 7.12 -8.23
CA SER A 281 -12.80 7.44 -8.03
C SER A 281 -13.70 6.73 -9.04
N PHE A 282 -14.93 6.40 -8.62
CA PHE A 282 -15.93 5.79 -9.47
C PHE A 282 -17.04 6.79 -9.78
N HIS A 283 -17.32 6.97 -11.08
CA HIS A 283 -18.46 7.76 -11.52
C HIS A 283 -19.61 6.85 -11.96
N ILE A 284 -20.68 6.88 -11.19
CA ILE A 284 -21.93 6.21 -11.52
C ILE A 284 -22.77 7.25 -12.27
N LYS A 285 -23.11 6.99 -13.55
CA LYS A 285 -24.10 7.80 -14.24
C LYS A 285 -25.47 7.40 -13.71
N TYR A 286 -26.08 8.30 -12.96
CA TYR A 286 -27.52 8.21 -12.72
C TYR A 286 -28.21 8.62 -14.01
N ASN A 287 -29.01 7.73 -14.63
CA ASN A 287 -29.91 8.14 -15.70
C ASN A 287 -31.00 9.02 -15.07
N SER A 288 -30.94 10.33 -15.37
CA SER A 288 -32.00 11.30 -15.06
C SER A 288 -33.22 11.08 -15.96
#